data_0fd85edf53930ccdc34656c15f10929c
#
_entry.id   0fd85edf53930ccdc34656c15f10929c
#
_cell.length_a   1.000
_cell.length_b   1.000
_cell.length_c   1.000
_cell.angle_alpha   90.00
_cell.angle_beta   90.00
_cell.angle_gamma   90.00
#
_symmetry.space_group_name_H-M   'P 1'
#
loop_
_entity.id
_entity.type
_entity.pdbx_description
1 polymer ?
#
loop_
_entity_poly.entity_id
_entity_poly.type
_entity_poly.pdbx_seq_one_letter_code
_entity_poly.pdbx_strand_id
1 'polypeptide(L)'
;KITGLPTTVEVATAKQVEDALAFGVDVLWVGARTTVNPFSVQEVADALRGVDIPVLIKNPINPDLELWQGAVERIARVGIKQIGLIHRGFSAYGNTEFRNVPMWHLAIEMKRRLPELLFINDPSHICGRRDILQGTAQKAIDLEFDGLMIESHIDPDNAWSDAKQQITPERLAEMLGEIRWRKEDVPSEE
;
A
#
# COMPACT_ATOMS: atom_id res chain seq x y z
N LYS A 1 -3.07 -20.35 6.17
CA LYS A 1 -4.11 -21.43 6.19
C LYS A 1 -4.81 -21.56 7.55
N ILE A 2 -4.15 -21.23 8.68
CA ILE A 2 -4.73 -21.30 10.03
C ILE A 2 -5.82 -20.26 10.23
N THR A 3 -5.61 -19.04 9.74
CA THR A 3 -6.55 -17.91 9.90
C THR A 3 -7.58 -17.81 8.78
N GLY A 4 -7.34 -18.44 7.63
CA GLY A 4 -8.15 -18.27 6.42
C GLY A 4 -7.96 -16.92 5.70
N LEU A 5 -7.09 -16.05 6.21
CA LEU A 5 -6.79 -14.76 5.59
C LEU A 5 -5.83 -14.92 4.40
N PRO A 6 -5.99 -14.11 3.34
CA PRO A 6 -5.04 -14.07 2.25
C PRO A 6 -3.69 -13.51 2.72
N THR A 7 -2.63 -13.97 2.07
CA THR A 7 -1.25 -13.55 2.33
C THR A 7 -0.78 -12.59 1.25
N THR A 8 0.05 -11.60 1.63
CA THR A 8 0.67 -10.70 0.68
C THR A 8 2.15 -10.50 0.99
N VAL A 9 2.97 -10.31 -0.04
CA VAL A 9 4.42 -10.11 0.10
C VAL A 9 4.94 -9.07 -0.88
N GLU A 10 5.99 -8.33 -0.45
CA GLU A 10 6.75 -7.45 -1.33
C GLU A 10 7.62 -8.24 -2.30
N VAL A 11 7.62 -7.82 -3.57
CA VAL A 11 8.54 -8.31 -4.59
C VAL A 11 9.25 -7.14 -5.27
N ALA A 12 10.54 -7.33 -5.56
CA ALA A 12 11.40 -6.32 -6.19
C ALA A 12 12.20 -6.90 -7.37
N THR A 13 12.23 -8.22 -7.55
CA THR A 13 12.95 -8.93 -8.61
C THR A 13 12.11 -10.06 -9.19
N ALA A 14 12.45 -10.50 -10.41
CA ALA A 14 11.81 -11.65 -11.04
C ALA A 14 11.86 -12.91 -10.17
N LYS A 15 13.02 -13.17 -9.54
CA LYS A 15 13.18 -14.33 -8.65
C LYS A 15 12.24 -14.32 -7.46
N GLN A 16 11.99 -13.13 -6.85
CA GLN A 16 11.06 -13.02 -5.74
C GLN A 16 9.62 -13.24 -6.19
N VAL A 17 9.25 -12.82 -7.40
CA VAL A 17 7.95 -13.15 -8.01
C VAL A 17 7.78 -14.67 -8.15
N GLU A 18 8.76 -15.33 -8.77
CA GLU A 18 8.74 -16.80 -8.93
C GLU A 18 8.62 -17.54 -7.61
N ASP A 19 9.40 -17.14 -6.60
CA ASP A 19 9.37 -17.76 -5.27
C ASP A 19 8.00 -17.55 -4.60
N ALA A 20 7.47 -16.31 -4.63
CA ALA A 20 6.17 -16.01 -4.05
C ALA A 20 5.03 -16.83 -4.69
N LEU A 21 5.05 -16.97 -6.01
CA LEU A 21 4.09 -17.82 -6.75
C LEU A 21 4.25 -19.30 -6.37
N ALA A 22 5.47 -19.80 -6.27
CA ALA A 22 5.75 -21.19 -5.90
C ALA A 22 5.29 -21.51 -4.47
N PHE A 23 5.34 -20.53 -3.55
CA PHE A 23 4.84 -20.68 -2.18
C PHE A 23 3.34 -20.42 -2.04
N GLY A 24 2.64 -20.07 -3.11
CA GLY A 24 1.19 -19.85 -3.12
C GLY A 24 0.77 -18.58 -2.33
N VAL A 25 1.51 -17.50 -2.48
CA VAL A 25 1.14 -16.18 -1.98
C VAL A 25 -0.07 -15.67 -2.76
N ASP A 26 -1.05 -15.08 -2.06
CA ASP A 26 -2.34 -14.70 -2.66
C ASP A 26 -2.29 -13.33 -3.35
N VAL A 27 -1.45 -12.41 -2.89
CA VAL A 27 -1.32 -11.03 -3.41
C VAL A 27 0.15 -10.61 -3.41
N LEU A 28 0.61 -9.99 -4.48
CA LEU A 28 1.95 -9.39 -4.51
C LEU A 28 1.87 -7.87 -4.40
N TRP A 29 2.92 -7.25 -3.88
CA TRP A 29 3.02 -5.80 -3.96
C TRP A 29 4.44 -5.32 -4.29
N VAL A 30 4.49 -4.23 -5.07
CA VAL A 30 5.74 -3.59 -5.51
C VAL A 30 6.06 -2.46 -4.55
N GLY A 31 7.23 -2.50 -3.95
CA GLY A 31 7.68 -1.52 -2.96
C GLY A 31 8.00 -0.15 -3.56
N ALA A 32 7.96 0.89 -2.73
CA ALA A 32 8.19 2.27 -3.15
C ALA A 32 9.58 2.51 -3.76
N ARG A 33 10.60 1.79 -3.28
CA ARG A 33 11.97 1.87 -3.82
C ARG A 33 12.11 1.15 -5.15
N THR A 34 11.31 0.13 -5.40
CA THR A 34 11.24 -0.55 -6.70
C THR A 34 10.48 0.30 -7.70
N THR A 35 9.38 0.93 -7.28
CA THR A 35 8.54 1.78 -8.14
C THR A 35 9.29 2.98 -8.74
N VAL A 36 10.34 3.50 -8.07
CA VAL A 36 11.16 4.59 -8.65
C VAL A 36 11.98 4.19 -9.86
N ASN A 37 12.17 2.88 -10.08
CA ASN A 37 12.99 2.39 -11.18
C ASN A 37 12.13 1.65 -12.21
N PRO A 38 11.86 2.26 -13.39
CA PRO A 38 11.07 1.63 -14.45
C PRO A 38 11.62 0.28 -14.94
N PHE A 39 12.95 0.08 -14.89
CA PHE A 39 13.56 -1.19 -15.30
C PHE A 39 13.27 -2.30 -14.29
N SER A 40 13.34 -2.00 -12.99
CA SER A 40 12.98 -2.97 -11.94
C SER A 40 11.49 -3.31 -11.99
N VAL A 41 10.63 -2.33 -12.23
CA VAL A 41 9.19 -2.60 -12.42
C VAL A 41 8.95 -3.45 -13.66
N GLN A 42 9.70 -3.21 -14.76
CA GLN A 42 9.59 -4.01 -15.98
C GLN A 42 10.04 -5.45 -15.75
N GLU A 43 11.12 -5.68 -15.00
CA GLU A 43 11.57 -7.02 -14.63
C GLU A 43 10.49 -7.80 -13.86
N VAL A 44 9.87 -7.15 -12.85
CA VAL A 44 8.74 -7.73 -12.10
C VAL A 44 7.56 -8.00 -13.03
N ALA A 45 7.21 -7.06 -13.90
CA ALA A 45 6.13 -7.21 -14.87
C ALA A 45 6.36 -8.39 -15.81
N ASP A 46 7.57 -8.55 -16.34
CA ASP A 46 7.89 -9.64 -17.25
C ASP A 46 7.79 -11.03 -16.57
N ALA A 47 8.14 -11.12 -15.29
CA ALA A 47 7.97 -12.33 -14.48
C ALA A 47 6.49 -12.68 -14.21
N LEU A 48 5.60 -11.70 -14.31
CA LEU A 48 4.15 -11.85 -14.10
C LEU A 48 3.37 -12.24 -15.39
N ARG A 49 4.03 -12.39 -16.55
CA ARG A 49 3.34 -12.74 -17.79
C ARG A 49 2.62 -14.09 -17.67
N GLY A 50 1.33 -14.08 -17.99
CA GLY A 50 0.50 -15.29 -17.93
C GLY A 50 0.09 -15.73 -16.52
N VAL A 51 0.39 -14.91 -15.51
CA VAL A 51 -0.02 -15.14 -14.12
C VAL A 51 -1.33 -14.40 -13.83
N ASP A 52 -2.23 -15.03 -13.09
CA ASP A 52 -3.48 -14.43 -12.61
C ASP A 52 -3.39 -14.25 -11.08
N ILE A 53 -2.81 -13.13 -10.65
CA ILE A 53 -2.61 -12.77 -9.25
C ILE A 53 -2.85 -11.27 -9.07
N PRO A 54 -3.49 -10.81 -7.98
CA PRO A 54 -3.59 -9.39 -7.67
C PRO A 54 -2.22 -8.78 -7.37
N VAL A 55 -1.99 -7.56 -7.85
CA VAL A 55 -0.74 -6.82 -7.63
C VAL A 55 -1.05 -5.41 -7.11
N LEU A 56 -0.49 -5.08 -5.95
CA LEU A 56 -0.56 -3.73 -5.38
C LEU A 56 0.75 -2.99 -5.69
N ILE A 57 0.66 -1.68 -5.92
CA ILE A 57 1.81 -0.85 -6.29
C ILE A 57 1.91 0.35 -5.36
N LYS A 58 2.96 0.39 -4.53
CA LYS A 58 3.24 1.57 -3.70
C LYS A 58 3.67 2.75 -4.58
N ASN A 59 3.26 3.98 -4.20
CA ASN A 59 3.82 5.17 -4.83
C ASN A 59 5.36 5.19 -4.71
N PRO A 60 6.08 5.77 -5.69
CA PRO A 60 7.52 5.97 -5.59
C PRO A 60 7.88 6.85 -4.39
N ILE A 61 9.11 6.73 -3.89
CA ILE A 61 9.57 7.56 -2.77
C ILE A 61 9.60 9.05 -3.11
N ASN A 62 9.89 9.41 -4.34
CA ASN A 62 9.82 10.79 -4.84
C ASN A 62 8.39 11.15 -5.29
N PRO A 63 7.99 12.43 -5.21
CA PRO A 63 6.64 12.89 -5.57
C PRO A 63 6.46 12.99 -7.09
N ASP A 64 6.38 11.85 -7.77
CA ASP A 64 6.28 11.71 -9.21
C ASP A 64 5.12 10.80 -9.60
N LEU A 65 4.01 11.40 -10.04
CA LEU A 65 2.81 10.66 -10.45
C LEU A 65 3.00 9.91 -11.77
N GLU A 66 3.79 10.44 -12.69
CA GLU A 66 4.04 9.81 -13.99
C GLU A 66 4.82 8.49 -13.80
N LEU A 67 5.76 8.48 -12.85
CA LEU A 67 6.48 7.27 -12.45
C LEU A 67 5.53 6.22 -11.83
N TRP A 68 4.61 6.66 -10.96
CA TRP A 68 3.64 5.77 -10.34
C TRP A 68 2.65 5.20 -11.36
N GLN A 69 2.08 6.05 -12.19
CA GLN A 69 1.19 5.63 -13.28
C GLN A 69 1.90 4.72 -14.27
N GLY A 70 3.13 5.03 -14.65
CA GLY A 70 3.94 4.18 -15.53
C GLY A 70 4.23 2.80 -14.95
N ALA A 71 4.32 2.66 -13.61
CA ALA A 71 4.41 1.35 -12.97
C ALA A 71 3.11 0.54 -13.12
N VAL A 72 1.96 1.18 -12.92
CA VAL A 72 0.63 0.57 -13.14
C VAL A 72 0.50 0.08 -14.58
N GLU A 73 0.85 0.94 -15.56
CA GLU A 73 0.75 0.59 -16.97
C GLU A 73 1.62 -0.61 -17.36
N ARG A 74 2.84 -0.74 -16.79
CA ARG A 74 3.71 -1.89 -17.07
C ARG A 74 3.11 -3.19 -16.57
N ILE A 75 2.57 -3.18 -15.35
CA ILE A 75 1.92 -4.34 -14.75
C ILE A 75 0.62 -4.70 -15.52
N ALA A 76 -0.18 -3.72 -15.91
CA ALA A 76 -1.38 -3.94 -16.70
C ALA A 76 -1.07 -4.53 -18.10
N ARG A 77 -0.02 -4.05 -18.77
CA ARG A 77 0.38 -4.51 -20.13
C ARG A 77 0.77 -5.99 -20.19
N VAL A 78 1.18 -6.60 -19.10
CA VAL A 78 1.52 -8.02 -19.08
C VAL A 78 0.32 -8.93 -18.77
N GLY A 79 -0.86 -8.33 -18.59
CA GLY A 79 -2.14 -9.05 -18.46
C GLY A 79 -2.68 -9.16 -17.05
N ILE A 80 -2.05 -8.52 -16.05
CA ILE A 80 -2.60 -8.47 -14.68
C ILE A 80 -3.88 -7.62 -14.70
N LYS A 81 -4.96 -8.21 -14.20
CA LYS A 81 -6.32 -7.62 -14.20
C LYS A 81 -6.66 -6.93 -12.89
N GLN A 82 -6.19 -7.47 -11.79
CA GLN A 82 -6.45 -6.96 -10.45
C GLN A 82 -5.25 -6.16 -9.96
N ILE A 83 -5.32 -4.85 -10.13
CA ILE A 83 -4.27 -3.90 -9.71
C ILE A 83 -4.85 -2.97 -8.66
N GLY A 84 -4.08 -2.72 -7.60
CA GLY A 84 -4.39 -1.72 -6.60
C GLY A 84 -3.20 -0.81 -6.31
N LEU A 85 -3.45 0.30 -5.68
CA LEU A 85 -2.46 1.32 -5.34
C LEU A 85 -2.29 1.41 -3.82
N ILE A 86 -1.06 1.65 -3.38
CA ILE A 86 -0.76 1.89 -1.96
C ILE A 86 -0.07 3.26 -1.85
N HIS A 87 -0.73 4.18 -1.18
CA HIS A 87 -0.17 5.48 -0.83
C HIS A 87 0.55 5.41 0.51
N ARG A 88 1.88 5.60 0.50
CA ARG A 88 2.76 5.54 1.68
C ARG A 88 3.48 6.86 1.98
N GLY A 89 3.05 7.97 1.34
CA GLY A 89 3.72 9.26 1.42
C GLY A 89 4.97 9.35 0.54
N PHE A 90 5.53 10.55 0.46
CA PHE A 90 6.66 10.88 -0.40
C PHE A 90 7.82 11.45 0.41
N SER A 91 9.03 11.29 -0.08
CA SER A 91 10.20 11.94 0.50
C SER A 91 10.09 13.46 0.36
N ALA A 92 10.49 14.18 1.39
CA ALA A 92 10.61 15.64 1.36
C ALA A 92 11.92 16.05 2.03
N TYR A 93 12.49 17.16 1.57
CA TYR A 93 13.66 17.74 2.19
C TYR A 93 13.28 18.50 3.47
N GLY A 94 14.13 18.41 4.47
CA GLY A 94 13.96 19.11 5.75
C GLY A 94 13.31 18.26 6.84
N ASN A 95 13.09 18.88 7.99
CA ASN A 95 12.45 18.23 9.14
C ASN A 95 10.94 18.41 9.01
N THR A 96 10.21 17.29 8.97
CA THR A 96 8.76 17.25 8.88
C THR A 96 8.17 16.47 10.06
N GLU A 97 6.90 16.68 10.34
CA GLU A 97 6.16 15.88 11.31
C GLU A 97 6.09 14.40 10.89
N PHE A 98 6.06 14.16 9.57
CA PHE A 98 5.94 12.83 8.97
C PHE A 98 7.30 12.28 8.53
N ARG A 99 7.48 10.97 8.61
CA ARG A 99 8.62 10.28 8.00
C ARG A 99 8.61 10.42 6.48
N ASN A 100 7.43 10.28 5.88
CA ASN A 100 7.17 10.53 4.48
C ASN A 100 5.93 11.42 4.37
N VAL A 101 6.10 12.59 3.79
CA VAL A 101 5.01 13.57 3.72
C VAL A 101 3.86 13.02 2.89
N PRO A 102 2.63 13.02 3.39
CA PRO A 102 1.51 12.39 2.70
C PRO A 102 1.16 13.05 1.35
N MET A 103 1.42 14.37 1.18
CA MET A 103 1.10 15.08 -0.07
C MET A 103 -0.25 14.63 -0.65
N TRP A 104 -1.31 14.72 0.15
CA TRP A 104 -2.65 14.18 -0.13
C TRP A 104 -3.18 14.56 -1.52
N HIS A 105 -2.84 15.76 -2.00
CA HIS A 105 -3.23 16.24 -3.32
C HIS A 105 -2.71 15.35 -4.46
N LEU A 106 -1.51 14.74 -4.31
CA LEU A 106 -0.99 13.79 -5.29
C LEU A 106 -1.74 12.46 -5.26
N ALA A 107 -2.05 11.97 -4.07
CA ALA A 107 -2.84 10.76 -3.92
C ALA A 107 -4.26 10.92 -4.48
N ILE A 108 -4.91 12.06 -4.21
CA ILE A 108 -6.22 12.40 -4.76
C ILE A 108 -6.17 12.50 -6.30
N GLU A 109 -5.14 13.14 -6.84
CA GLU A 109 -4.96 13.23 -8.30
C GLU A 109 -4.74 11.85 -8.91
N MET A 110 -3.99 10.96 -8.27
CA MET A 110 -3.81 9.59 -8.75
C MET A 110 -5.11 8.80 -8.75
N LYS A 111 -5.92 8.94 -7.68
CA LYS A 111 -7.25 8.34 -7.61
C LYS A 111 -8.18 8.88 -8.71
N ARG A 112 -8.09 10.17 -9.03
CA ARG A 112 -8.84 10.80 -10.13
C ARG A 112 -8.44 10.25 -11.51
N ARG A 113 -7.15 9.92 -11.71
CA ARG A 113 -6.64 9.36 -12.96
C ARG A 113 -7.03 7.90 -13.16
N LEU A 114 -7.11 7.13 -12.07
CA LEU A 114 -7.36 5.69 -12.06
C LEU A 114 -8.48 5.35 -11.04
N PRO A 115 -9.70 5.83 -11.27
CA PRO A 115 -10.80 5.74 -10.29
C PRO A 115 -11.29 4.30 -10.08
N GLU A 116 -11.01 3.41 -11.02
CA GLU A 116 -11.40 1.99 -10.97
C GLU A 116 -10.48 1.12 -10.12
N LEU A 117 -9.30 1.64 -9.73
CA LEU A 117 -8.34 0.86 -8.97
C LEU A 117 -8.57 0.99 -7.46
N LEU A 118 -8.40 -0.13 -6.76
CA LEU A 118 -8.35 -0.15 -5.29
C LEU A 118 -7.24 0.77 -4.78
N PHE A 119 -7.53 1.64 -3.83
CA PHE A 119 -6.60 2.63 -3.31
C PHE A 119 -6.42 2.50 -1.79
N ILE A 120 -5.29 1.95 -1.37
CA ILE A 120 -4.95 1.69 0.04
C ILE A 120 -4.02 2.78 0.56
N ASN A 121 -4.20 3.19 1.81
CA ASN A 121 -3.26 4.06 2.51
C ASN A 121 -2.38 3.26 3.47
N ASP A 122 -1.09 3.57 3.51
CA ASP A 122 -0.10 3.02 4.44
C ASP A 122 0.31 4.12 5.45
N PRO A 123 -0.47 4.32 6.52
CA PRO A 123 -0.20 5.36 7.49
C PRO A 123 1.05 5.06 8.33
N SER A 124 1.46 3.80 8.47
CA SER A 124 2.67 3.42 9.20
C SER A 124 3.91 4.06 8.58
N HIS A 125 4.08 3.93 7.27
CA HIS A 125 5.21 4.52 6.56
C HIS A 125 5.09 6.03 6.38
N ILE A 126 3.87 6.58 6.31
CA ILE A 126 3.65 8.04 6.32
C ILE A 126 4.14 8.61 7.65
N CYS A 127 3.66 8.10 8.75
CA CYS A 127 3.92 8.64 10.08
C CYS A 127 5.35 8.40 10.57
N GLY A 128 5.85 7.16 10.45
CA GLY A 128 7.13 6.76 11.05
C GLY A 128 7.12 6.79 12.58
N ARG A 129 5.96 6.99 13.22
CA ARG A 129 5.72 7.11 14.66
C ARG A 129 4.27 6.78 14.99
N ARG A 130 4.03 6.31 16.21
CA ARG A 130 2.73 5.73 16.63
C ARG A 130 1.67 6.78 16.97
N ASP A 131 2.08 7.91 17.53
CA ASP A 131 1.18 8.91 18.13
C ASP A 131 0.30 9.65 17.11
N ILE A 132 0.72 9.76 15.86
CA ILE A 132 -0.07 10.37 14.78
C ILE A 132 -0.69 9.34 13.82
N LEU A 133 -0.47 8.04 14.06
CA LEU A 133 -0.88 6.96 13.18
C LEU A 133 -2.41 6.94 12.97
N GLN A 134 -3.18 6.95 14.06
CA GLN A 134 -4.64 6.88 14.01
C GLN A 134 -5.26 8.08 13.28
N GLY A 135 -4.78 9.29 13.57
CA GLY A 135 -5.26 10.50 12.88
C GLY A 135 -4.98 10.47 11.38
N THR A 136 -3.81 9.95 10.98
CA THR A 136 -3.44 9.78 9.58
C THR A 136 -4.30 8.70 8.89
N ALA A 137 -4.55 7.59 9.56
CA ALA A 137 -5.43 6.53 9.07
C ALA A 137 -6.87 7.05 8.89
N GLN A 138 -7.42 7.76 9.90
CA GLN A 138 -8.75 8.38 9.78
C GLN A 138 -8.81 9.36 8.62
N LYS A 139 -7.77 10.19 8.45
CA LYS A 139 -7.70 11.15 7.34
C LYS A 139 -7.74 10.45 5.97
N ALA A 140 -7.09 9.30 5.83
CA ALA A 140 -7.17 8.52 4.60
C ALA A 140 -8.61 8.04 4.34
N ILE A 141 -9.28 7.48 5.33
CA ILE A 141 -10.68 7.04 5.21
C ILE A 141 -11.61 8.21 4.89
N ASP A 142 -11.41 9.39 5.51
CA ASP A 142 -12.15 10.61 5.21
C ASP A 142 -11.93 11.10 3.76
N LEU A 143 -10.78 10.77 3.16
CA LEU A 143 -10.44 11.04 1.75
C LEU A 143 -10.83 9.91 0.79
N GLU A 144 -11.66 8.98 1.25
CA GLU A 144 -12.22 7.87 0.44
C GLU A 144 -11.19 6.85 -0.02
N PHE A 145 -10.14 6.59 0.77
CA PHE A 145 -9.32 5.42 0.54
C PHE A 145 -10.10 4.15 0.89
N ASP A 146 -9.89 3.10 0.11
CA ASP A 146 -10.66 1.85 0.22
C ASP A 146 -10.17 0.95 1.35
N GLY A 147 -8.98 1.23 1.90
CA GLY A 147 -8.42 0.42 2.98
C GLY A 147 -7.10 0.98 3.52
N LEU A 148 -6.57 0.24 4.49
CA LEU A 148 -5.35 0.59 5.22
C LEU A 148 -4.34 -0.56 5.17
N MET A 149 -3.04 -0.22 5.11
CA MET A 149 -1.93 -1.14 5.32
C MET A 149 -1.17 -0.69 6.57
N ILE A 150 -1.20 -1.48 7.63
CA ILE A 150 -0.68 -1.08 8.94
C ILE A 150 0.31 -2.12 9.44
N GLU A 151 1.46 -1.66 9.92
CA GLU A 151 2.46 -2.53 10.53
C GLU A 151 2.13 -2.83 11.98
N SER A 152 2.09 -4.12 12.32
CA SER A 152 1.83 -4.60 13.66
C SER A 152 2.85 -5.66 14.07
N HIS A 153 3.28 -5.63 15.33
CA HIS A 153 4.25 -6.55 15.90
C HIS A 153 3.90 -6.84 17.37
N ILE A 154 4.11 -8.08 17.81
CA ILE A 154 3.79 -8.47 19.20
C ILE A 154 4.65 -7.72 20.24
N ASP A 155 5.85 -7.33 19.85
CA ASP A 155 6.78 -6.52 20.65
C ASP A 155 7.41 -5.45 19.75
N PRO A 156 6.70 -4.33 19.49
CA PRO A 156 7.11 -3.35 18.50
C PRO A 156 8.47 -2.70 18.76
N ASP A 157 8.87 -2.54 20.01
CA ASP A 157 10.12 -1.88 20.36
C ASP A 157 11.34 -2.74 20.02
N ASN A 158 11.17 -4.05 19.91
CA ASN A 158 12.18 -5.01 19.52
C ASN A 158 12.00 -5.54 18.08
N ALA A 159 11.15 -4.92 17.27
CA ALA A 159 11.00 -5.29 15.87
C ALA A 159 12.31 -5.08 15.09
N TRP A 160 12.63 -5.97 14.18
CA TRP A 160 13.87 -5.93 13.39
C TRP A 160 13.97 -4.73 12.46
N SER A 161 12.84 -4.18 12.06
CA SER A 161 12.77 -2.97 11.24
C SER A 161 11.60 -2.10 11.67
N ASP A 162 11.67 -0.82 11.39
CA ASP A 162 10.59 0.15 11.51
C ASP A 162 9.88 0.17 12.89
N ALA A 163 10.60 -0.22 13.96
CA ALA A 163 10.11 -0.38 15.34
C ALA A 163 9.26 0.79 15.85
N LYS A 164 9.65 2.02 15.49
CA LYS A 164 8.99 3.25 15.97
C LYS A 164 7.56 3.45 15.46
N GLN A 165 7.21 2.83 14.34
CA GLN A 165 5.90 3.00 13.68
C GLN A 165 4.98 1.80 13.87
N GLN A 166 5.51 0.64 14.26
CA GLN A 166 4.73 -0.56 14.49
C GLN A 166 3.91 -0.45 15.77
N ILE A 167 2.69 -0.99 15.77
CA ILE A 167 1.80 -1.07 16.94
C ILE A 167 1.55 -2.52 17.34
N THR A 168 1.10 -2.76 18.57
CA THR A 168 0.73 -4.12 18.98
C THR A 168 -0.56 -4.57 18.31
N PRO A 169 -0.82 -5.89 18.20
CA PRO A 169 -2.09 -6.42 17.70
C PRO A 169 -3.31 -5.89 18.46
N GLU A 170 -3.20 -5.75 19.79
CA GLU A 170 -4.26 -5.19 20.63
C GLU A 170 -4.55 -3.73 20.26
N ARG A 171 -3.49 -2.91 20.13
CA ARG A 171 -3.66 -1.52 19.70
C ARG A 171 -4.21 -1.40 18.28
N LEU A 172 -3.83 -2.31 17.38
CA LEU A 172 -4.41 -2.38 16.04
C LEU A 172 -5.92 -2.65 16.09
N ALA A 173 -6.35 -3.63 16.91
CA ALA A 173 -7.76 -3.95 17.06
C ALA A 173 -8.57 -2.77 17.64
N GLU A 174 -8.07 -2.09 18.67
CA GLU A 174 -8.67 -0.89 19.23
C GLU A 174 -8.79 0.22 18.16
N MET A 175 -7.70 0.52 17.45
CA MET A 175 -7.65 1.56 16.43
C MET A 175 -8.66 1.29 15.30
N LEU A 176 -8.77 0.05 14.83
CA LEU A 176 -9.74 -0.33 13.79
C LEU A 176 -11.20 -0.18 14.26
N GLY A 177 -11.45 -0.40 15.56
CA GLY A 177 -12.77 -0.14 16.18
C GLY A 177 -13.09 1.34 16.36
N GLU A 178 -12.08 2.19 16.50
CA GLU A 178 -12.21 3.65 16.67
C GLU A 178 -12.32 4.40 15.34
N ILE A 179 -11.81 3.83 14.24
CA ILE A 179 -11.91 4.43 12.90
C ILE A 179 -13.37 4.48 12.47
N ARG A 180 -13.79 5.66 12.06
CA ARG A 180 -15.11 5.89 11.48
C ARG A 180 -15.06 5.55 10.00
N TRP A 181 -15.42 4.32 9.67
CA TRP A 181 -15.57 3.86 8.31
C TRP A 181 -16.79 4.55 7.65
N ARG A 182 -16.68 4.88 6.38
CA ARG A 182 -17.84 5.36 5.65
C ARG A 182 -18.90 4.27 5.63
N LYS A 183 -20.15 4.64 5.93
CA LYS A 183 -21.28 3.79 5.59
C LYS A 183 -21.44 3.86 4.07
N GLU A 184 -21.46 2.72 3.41
CA GLU A 184 -22.03 2.67 2.07
C GLU A 184 -23.45 3.21 2.17
N ASP A 185 -23.78 4.22 1.38
CA ASP A 185 -25.16 4.63 1.17
C ASP A 185 -25.84 3.47 0.40
N VAL A 186 -26.34 2.48 1.16
CA VAL A 186 -27.24 1.48 0.62
C VAL A 186 -28.49 2.26 0.22
N PRO A 187 -28.87 2.33 -1.05
CA PRO A 187 -30.13 2.94 -1.44
C PRO A 187 -31.22 2.25 -0.63
N SER A 188 -32.00 3.00 0.13
CA SER A 188 -33.20 2.49 0.77
C SER A 188 -34.07 1.93 -0.34
N GLU A 189 -34.27 0.61 -0.37
CA GLU A 189 -35.31 0.01 -1.21
C GLU A 189 -36.64 0.60 -0.75
N GLU A 190 -37.19 1.54 -1.55
CA GLU A 190 -38.59 1.94 -1.51
C GLU A 190 -39.47 0.99 -2.33
#